data_f7537b23eb6faf085c4257f8e4b72d38
#
_entry.id   f7537b23eb6faf085c4257f8e4b72d38
#
_cell.length_a   1.000
_cell.length_b   1.000
_cell.length_c   1.000
_cell.angle_alpha   90.00
_cell.angle_beta   90.00
_cell.angle_gamma   90.00
#
_symmetry.space_group_name_H-M   'P 1'
#
loop_
_entity.id
_entity.type
_entity.pdbx_description
1 polymer ?
#
loop_
_entity_poly.entity_id
_entity_poly.type
_entity_poly.pdbx_seq_one_letter_code
_entity_poly.pdbx_strand_id
1 'polypeptide(L)'
;MLASNEQPKVEDYIHQLGQQARHAARGLANATTEQKNTALTVAAKVLRRNGDALLEANARDLAAVQQVGKPESFIDRLRLTPDRVAAMAAALETIAALPDPVGRVLATINRPNGLIITRVACPLGVIGMIYESRPNVGAD
;
A
#
# COMPACT_ATOMS: atom_id res chain seq x y z
N MET A 1 8.37 -35.89 21.42
CA MET A 1 8.39 -34.46 21.77
C MET A 1 7.85 -33.70 20.57
N LEU A 2 6.56 -33.40 20.56
CA LEU A 2 5.93 -32.60 19.51
C LEU A 2 6.22 -31.15 19.86
N ALA A 3 6.93 -30.45 18.96
CA ALA A 3 7.13 -29.01 19.08
C ALA A 3 5.76 -28.33 19.05
N SER A 4 5.39 -27.65 20.15
CA SER A 4 4.21 -26.80 20.22
C SER A 4 4.38 -25.69 19.17
N ASN A 5 3.54 -25.73 18.16
CA ASN A 5 3.45 -24.70 17.12
C ASN A 5 2.67 -23.51 17.73
N GLU A 6 3.30 -22.79 18.69
CA GLU A 6 2.74 -21.57 19.23
C GLU A 6 2.76 -20.51 18.11
N GLN A 7 1.58 -20.17 17.62
CA GLN A 7 1.43 -19.00 16.75
C GLN A 7 1.91 -17.77 17.56
N PRO A 8 2.75 -16.91 16.96
CA PRO A 8 3.20 -15.70 17.63
C PRO A 8 1.99 -14.90 18.10
N LYS A 9 2.07 -14.37 19.33
CA LYS A 9 1.00 -13.50 19.85
C LYS A 9 0.79 -12.37 18.86
N VAL A 10 -0.46 -11.97 18.62
CA VAL A 10 -0.82 -10.90 17.68
C VAL A 10 -0.01 -9.63 17.95
N GLU A 11 0.23 -9.33 19.23
CA GLU A 11 1.05 -8.19 19.67
C GLU A 11 2.49 -8.25 19.14
N ASP A 12 3.14 -9.41 19.23
CA ASP A 12 4.51 -9.63 18.76
C ASP A 12 4.58 -9.48 17.22
N TYR A 13 3.58 -10.03 16.52
CA TYR A 13 3.47 -9.90 15.08
C TYR A 13 3.31 -8.43 14.65
N ILE A 14 2.40 -7.69 15.27
CA ILE A 14 2.17 -6.27 14.96
C ILE A 14 3.39 -5.43 15.30
N HIS A 15 4.06 -5.72 16.43
CA HIS A 15 5.29 -5.03 16.80
C HIS A 15 6.41 -5.24 15.76
N GLN A 16 6.60 -6.48 15.33
CA GLN A 16 7.58 -6.83 14.28
C GLN A 16 7.25 -6.14 12.95
N LEU A 17 5.97 -6.16 12.55
CA LEU A 17 5.50 -5.48 11.33
C LEU A 17 5.79 -3.97 11.39
N GLY A 18 5.51 -3.34 12.54
CA GLY A 18 5.80 -1.92 12.75
C GLY A 18 7.29 -1.58 12.69
N GLN A 19 8.15 -2.46 13.22
CA GLN A 19 9.61 -2.28 13.12
C GLN A 19 10.10 -2.39 11.68
N GLN A 20 9.61 -3.38 10.93
CA GLN A 20 9.95 -3.57 9.52
C GLN A 20 9.49 -2.39 8.67
N ALA A 21 8.26 -1.91 8.88
CA ALA A 21 7.73 -0.75 8.19
C ALA A 21 8.54 0.52 8.48
N ARG A 22 8.94 0.75 9.74
CA ARG A 22 9.80 1.88 10.11
C ARG A 22 11.18 1.79 9.46
N HIS A 23 11.76 0.60 9.36
CA HIS A 23 13.02 0.40 8.67
C HIS A 23 12.89 0.72 7.17
N ALA A 24 11.87 0.18 6.51
CA ALA A 24 11.59 0.44 5.10
C ALA A 24 11.32 1.93 4.81
N ALA A 25 10.58 2.62 5.69
CA ALA A 25 10.29 4.04 5.55
C ALA A 25 11.54 4.93 5.53
N ARG A 26 12.62 4.55 6.25
CA ARG A 26 13.90 5.28 6.20
C ARG A 26 14.56 5.19 4.83
N GLY A 27 14.50 4.01 4.20
CA GLY A 27 15.00 3.82 2.83
C GLY A 27 14.16 4.62 1.82
N LEU A 28 12.83 4.54 1.92
CA LEU A 28 11.92 5.26 1.03
C LEU A 28 12.02 6.79 1.16
N ALA A 29 12.33 7.31 2.36
CA ALA A 29 12.51 8.75 2.57
C ALA A 29 13.63 9.35 1.72
N ASN A 30 14.63 8.53 1.37
CA ASN A 30 15.80 8.93 0.57
C ASN A 30 15.73 8.39 -0.88
N ALA A 31 14.67 7.68 -1.25
CA ALA A 31 14.50 7.16 -2.60
C ALA A 31 14.25 8.30 -3.60
N THR A 32 14.87 8.20 -4.77
CA THR A 32 14.61 9.14 -5.87
C THR A 32 13.21 8.96 -6.43
N THR A 33 12.67 10.00 -7.07
CA THR A 33 11.39 9.93 -7.79
C THR A 33 11.39 8.79 -8.81
N GLU A 34 12.50 8.58 -9.53
CA GLU A 34 12.65 7.49 -10.50
C GLU A 34 12.52 6.11 -9.84
N GLN A 35 13.17 5.90 -8.68
CA GLN A 35 13.06 4.64 -7.93
C GLN A 35 11.63 4.38 -7.47
N LYS A 36 10.93 5.39 -6.95
CA LYS A 36 9.52 5.29 -6.54
C LYS A 36 8.63 4.95 -7.74
N ASN A 37 8.78 5.67 -8.86
CA ASN A 37 7.98 5.45 -10.07
C ASN A 37 8.27 4.08 -10.70
N THR A 38 9.52 3.63 -10.66
CA THR A 38 9.89 2.28 -11.11
C THR A 38 9.20 1.22 -10.27
N ALA A 39 9.18 1.35 -8.94
CA ALA A 39 8.51 0.41 -8.05
C ALA A 39 7.01 0.31 -8.35
N LEU A 40 6.31 1.45 -8.52
CA LEU A 40 4.89 1.50 -8.86
C LEU A 40 4.62 0.86 -10.24
N THR A 41 5.42 1.20 -11.24
CA THR A 41 5.26 0.67 -12.60
C THR A 41 5.52 -0.83 -12.66
N VAL A 42 6.53 -1.32 -11.93
CA VAL A 42 6.80 -2.77 -11.83
C VAL A 42 5.66 -3.47 -11.09
N ALA A 43 5.15 -2.91 -10.01
CA ALA A 43 4.00 -3.46 -9.29
C ALA A 43 2.76 -3.56 -10.20
N ALA A 44 2.45 -2.54 -10.99
CA ALA A 44 1.36 -2.57 -11.97
C ALA A 44 1.52 -3.71 -13.00
N LYS A 45 2.74 -3.89 -13.53
CA LYS A 45 3.04 -5.00 -14.46
C LYS A 45 2.88 -6.37 -13.80
N VAL A 46 3.31 -6.51 -12.54
CA VAL A 46 3.18 -7.75 -11.78
C VAL A 46 1.71 -8.08 -11.51
N LEU A 47 0.88 -7.09 -11.15
CA LEU A 47 -0.57 -7.27 -10.98
C LEU A 47 -1.22 -7.80 -12.26
N ARG A 48 -0.94 -7.19 -13.43
CA ARG A 48 -1.49 -7.65 -14.71
C ARG A 48 -1.02 -9.06 -15.05
N ARG A 49 0.26 -9.37 -14.86
CA ARG A 49 0.81 -10.69 -15.19
C ARG A 49 0.24 -11.80 -14.32
N ASN A 50 -0.10 -11.50 -13.07
CA ASN A 50 -0.62 -12.49 -12.12
C ASN A 50 -2.15 -12.35 -11.92
N GLY A 51 -2.86 -11.70 -12.84
CA GLY A 51 -4.30 -11.47 -12.76
C GLY A 51 -5.10 -12.75 -12.54
N ASP A 52 -4.82 -13.80 -13.30
CA ASP A 52 -5.53 -15.09 -13.19
C ASP A 52 -5.33 -15.73 -11.81
N ALA A 53 -4.12 -15.71 -11.27
CA ALA A 53 -3.82 -16.25 -9.94
C ALA A 53 -4.54 -15.44 -8.83
N LEU A 54 -4.65 -14.11 -8.99
CA LEU A 54 -5.40 -13.26 -8.08
C LEU A 54 -6.90 -13.56 -8.13
N LEU A 55 -7.46 -13.75 -9.32
CA LEU A 55 -8.88 -14.08 -9.51
C LEU A 55 -9.19 -15.47 -8.93
N GLU A 56 -8.32 -16.44 -9.11
CA GLU A 56 -8.46 -17.78 -8.53
C GLU A 56 -8.41 -17.75 -6.99
N ALA A 57 -7.48 -16.99 -6.41
CA ALA A 57 -7.41 -16.81 -4.95
C ALA A 57 -8.69 -16.13 -4.43
N ASN A 58 -9.14 -15.07 -5.10
CA ASN A 58 -10.36 -14.35 -4.73
C ASN A 58 -11.62 -15.21 -4.85
N ALA A 59 -11.68 -16.13 -5.82
CA ALA A 59 -12.79 -17.07 -5.94
C ALA A 59 -12.90 -18.00 -4.71
N ARG A 60 -11.76 -18.43 -4.13
CA ARG A 60 -11.75 -19.20 -2.88
C ARG A 60 -12.25 -18.37 -1.69
N ASP A 61 -11.86 -17.11 -1.60
CA ASP A 61 -12.32 -16.19 -0.56
C ASP A 61 -13.83 -15.94 -0.67
N LEU A 62 -14.34 -15.74 -1.88
CA LEU A 62 -15.77 -15.55 -2.14
C LEU A 62 -16.58 -16.79 -1.71
N ALA A 63 -16.11 -17.98 -2.05
CA ALA A 63 -16.76 -19.22 -1.64
C ALA A 63 -16.81 -19.35 -0.10
N ALA A 64 -15.72 -19.01 0.59
CA ALA A 64 -15.66 -19.06 2.05
C ALA A 64 -16.65 -18.08 2.71
N VAL A 65 -16.73 -16.83 2.23
CA VAL A 65 -17.65 -15.83 2.83
C VAL A 65 -19.11 -16.12 2.52
N GLN A 66 -19.42 -16.75 1.38
CA GLN A 66 -20.77 -17.20 1.05
C GLN A 66 -21.25 -18.29 2.01
N GLN A 67 -20.38 -19.24 2.38
CA GLN A 67 -20.69 -20.29 3.35
C GLN A 67 -21.04 -19.73 4.74
N VAL A 68 -20.42 -18.62 5.14
CA VAL A 68 -20.72 -17.95 6.43
C VAL A 68 -21.91 -16.98 6.34
N GLY A 69 -22.60 -16.88 5.19
CA GLY A 69 -23.79 -16.07 5.04
C GLY A 69 -23.56 -14.55 5.11
N LYS A 70 -22.40 -14.06 4.67
CA LYS A 70 -22.15 -12.60 4.59
C LYS A 70 -23.14 -11.94 3.59
N PRO A 71 -23.55 -10.68 3.82
CA PRO A 71 -24.48 -9.99 2.94
C PRO A 71 -23.86 -9.72 1.55
N GLU A 72 -24.71 -9.61 0.52
CA GLU A 72 -24.29 -9.42 -0.87
C GLU A 72 -23.41 -8.16 -1.05
N SER A 73 -23.69 -7.08 -0.31
CA SER A 73 -22.86 -5.87 -0.31
C SER A 73 -21.42 -6.11 0.18
N PHE A 74 -21.21 -7.08 1.06
CA PHE A 74 -19.87 -7.50 1.49
C PHE A 74 -19.19 -8.31 0.39
N ILE A 75 -19.93 -9.26 -0.19
CA ILE A 75 -19.46 -10.13 -1.27
C ILE A 75 -19.03 -9.30 -2.50
N ASP A 76 -19.83 -8.30 -2.89
CA ASP A 76 -19.49 -7.43 -4.01
C ASP A 76 -18.22 -6.60 -3.77
N ARG A 77 -18.02 -6.10 -2.54
CA ARG A 77 -16.79 -5.39 -2.19
C ARG A 77 -15.55 -6.28 -2.21
N LEU A 78 -15.71 -7.56 -1.85
CA LEU A 78 -14.64 -8.55 -1.85
C LEU A 78 -14.30 -9.04 -3.27
N ARG A 79 -15.27 -9.04 -4.17
CA ARG A 79 -15.13 -9.61 -5.51
C ARG A 79 -14.11 -8.87 -6.36
N LEU A 80 -13.12 -9.58 -6.87
CA LEU A 80 -12.27 -9.13 -7.97
C LEU A 80 -12.86 -9.58 -9.32
N THR A 81 -12.70 -8.73 -10.31
CA THR A 81 -12.95 -9.02 -11.72
C THR A 81 -11.70 -8.66 -12.51
N PRO A 82 -11.54 -9.15 -13.74
CA PRO A 82 -10.43 -8.73 -14.61
C PRO A 82 -10.33 -7.21 -14.73
N ASP A 83 -11.46 -6.52 -14.84
CA ASP A 83 -11.50 -5.05 -14.92
C ASP A 83 -11.04 -4.38 -13.61
N ARG A 84 -11.42 -4.93 -12.44
CA ARG A 84 -10.98 -4.42 -11.14
C ARG A 84 -9.47 -4.62 -10.96
N VAL A 85 -8.91 -5.74 -11.39
CA VAL A 85 -7.45 -5.97 -11.39
C VAL A 85 -6.74 -5.01 -12.34
N ALA A 86 -7.29 -4.80 -13.53
CA ALA A 86 -6.75 -3.84 -14.49
C ALA A 86 -6.79 -2.40 -13.93
N ALA A 87 -7.89 -2.04 -13.25
CA ALA A 87 -8.04 -0.73 -12.60
C ALA A 87 -7.01 -0.51 -11.48
N MET A 88 -6.73 -1.52 -10.63
CA MET A 88 -5.68 -1.46 -9.61
C MET A 88 -4.31 -1.16 -10.25
N ALA A 89 -3.96 -1.85 -11.33
CA ALA A 89 -2.70 -1.61 -12.02
C ALA A 89 -2.65 -0.20 -12.65
N ALA A 90 -3.75 0.26 -13.24
CA ALA A 90 -3.85 1.61 -13.80
C ALA A 90 -3.76 2.70 -12.73
N ALA A 91 -4.30 2.48 -11.53
CA ALA A 91 -4.16 3.40 -10.39
C ALA A 91 -2.69 3.60 -10.01
N LEU A 92 -1.90 2.53 -9.91
CA LEU A 92 -0.46 2.61 -9.64
C LEU A 92 0.30 3.38 -10.71
N GLU A 93 -0.04 3.19 -11.99
CA GLU A 93 0.55 3.94 -13.10
C GLU A 93 0.17 5.42 -13.07
N THR A 94 -1.08 5.72 -12.68
CA THR A 94 -1.54 7.10 -12.50
C THR A 94 -0.76 7.78 -11.39
N ILE A 95 -0.53 7.10 -10.25
CA ILE A 95 0.27 7.63 -9.14
C ILE A 95 1.72 7.86 -9.58
N ALA A 96 2.31 6.93 -10.34
CA ALA A 96 3.66 7.08 -10.86
C ALA A 96 3.84 8.29 -11.81
N ALA A 97 2.76 8.75 -12.45
CA ALA A 97 2.77 9.93 -13.31
C ALA A 97 2.60 11.25 -12.54
N LEU A 98 2.24 11.22 -11.26
CA LEU A 98 2.10 12.41 -10.44
C LEU A 98 3.47 13.02 -10.10
N PRO A 99 3.57 14.35 -9.94
CA PRO A 99 4.76 14.98 -9.42
C PRO A 99 5.07 14.47 -8.01
N ASP A 100 6.32 14.08 -7.74
CA ASP A 100 6.75 13.69 -6.39
C ASP A 100 6.59 14.90 -5.43
N PRO A 101 5.80 14.77 -4.36
CA PRO A 101 5.61 15.87 -3.42
C PRO A 101 6.80 16.08 -2.48
N VAL A 102 7.68 15.06 -2.31
CA VAL A 102 8.79 15.12 -1.36
C VAL A 102 9.85 16.10 -1.83
N GLY A 103 10.29 16.98 -0.95
CA GLY A 103 11.26 18.02 -1.27
C GLY A 103 10.66 19.27 -1.91
N ARG A 104 9.37 19.31 -2.21
CA ARG A 104 8.72 20.50 -2.78
C ARG A 104 8.72 21.64 -1.78
N VAL A 105 9.17 22.82 -2.20
CA VAL A 105 9.08 24.06 -1.43
C VAL A 105 7.64 24.53 -1.35
N LEU A 106 7.10 24.60 -0.13
CA LEU A 106 5.72 25.04 0.14
C LEU A 106 5.63 26.55 0.42
N ALA A 107 6.67 27.12 1.02
CA ALA A 107 6.77 28.56 1.30
C ALA A 107 8.24 28.95 1.56
N THR A 108 8.55 30.19 1.24
CA THR A 108 9.83 30.83 1.60
C THR A 108 9.52 32.14 2.32
N ILE A 109 10.11 32.35 3.50
CA ILE A 109 9.89 33.52 4.35
C ILE A 109 11.23 34.19 4.62
N ASN A 110 11.37 35.42 4.17
CA ASN A 110 12.52 36.26 4.48
C ASN A 110 12.29 36.99 5.80
N ARG A 111 13.25 36.96 6.70
CA ARG A 111 13.19 37.66 8.00
C ARG A 111 14.01 38.93 7.95
N PRO A 112 13.67 39.95 8.79
CA PRO A 112 14.40 41.23 8.82
C PRO A 112 15.89 41.11 9.18
N ASN A 113 16.27 40.05 9.89
CA ASN A 113 17.64 39.75 10.28
C ASN A 113 18.46 39.01 9.19
N GLY A 114 17.91 38.88 7.95
CA GLY A 114 18.57 38.21 6.84
C GLY A 114 18.38 36.69 6.79
N LEU A 115 17.69 36.08 7.77
CA LEU A 115 17.40 34.64 7.77
C LEU A 115 16.33 34.31 6.72
N ILE A 116 16.56 33.26 5.94
CA ILE A 116 15.62 32.70 4.98
C ILE A 116 15.08 31.38 5.54
N ILE A 117 13.77 31.31 5.81
CA ILE A 117 13.11 30.12 6.30
C ILE A 117 12.34 29.48 5.14
N THR A 118 12.68 28.24 4.80
CA THR A 118 12.00 27.49 3.74
C THR A 118 11.21 26.33 4.34
N ARG A 119 9.90 26.28 4.03
CA ARG A 119 9.03 25.17 4.40
C ARG A 119 9.00 24.15 3.26
N VAL A 120 9.43 22.93 3.55
CA VAL A 120 9.59 21.86 2.55
C VAL A 120 8.68 20.68 2.91
N ALA A 121 8.06 20.06 1.90
CA ALA A 121 7.29 18.84 2.09
C ALA A 121 8.23 17.66 2.40
N CYS A 122 7.92 16.90 3.43
CA CYS A 122 8.65 15.72 3.85
C CYS A 122 7.76 14.48 3.81
N PRO A 123 8.34 13.25 3.76
CA PRO A 123 7.57 12.02 3.82
C PRO A 123 6.71 11.92 5.08
N LEU A 124 5.50 11.35 4.96
CA LEU A 124 4.62 11.10 6.11
C LEU A 124 5.20 10.03 7.06
N GLY A 125 6.07 9.18 6.57
CA GLY A 125 6.62 8.05 7.31
C GLY A 125 5.77 6.79 7.12
N VAL A 126 5.48 6.09 8.23
CA VAL A 126 4.68 4.86 8.20
C VAL A 126 3.20 5.19 8.38
N ILE A 127 2.38 4.64 7.51
CA ILE A 127 0.91 4.71 7.59
C ILE A 127 0.39 3.31 7.91
N GLY A 128 -0.42 3.19 8.95
CA GLY A 128 -1.17 1.99 9.27
C GLY A 128 -2.56 2.07 8.65
N MET A 129 -2.96 1.05 7.91
CA MET A 129 -4.30 0.96 7.34
C MET A 129 -5.00 -0.30 7.82
N ILE A 130 -6.19 -0.15 8.37
CA ILE A 130 -7.06 -1.25 8.81
C ILE A 130 -8.23 -1.32 7.84
N TYR A 131 -8.40 -2.46 7.18
CA TYR A 131 -9.47 -2.63 6.20
C TYR A 131 -10.03 -4.06 6.20
N GLU A 132 -11.23 -4.22 5.68
CA GLU A 132 -11.91 -5.49 5.51
C GLU A 132 -12.62 -5.53 4.14
N SER A 133 -12.64 -6.70 3.50
CA SER A 133 -13.36 -6.96 2.25
C SER A 133 -13.05 -6.01 1.07
N ARG A 134 -11.85 -5.48 0.99
CA ARG A 134 -11.40 -4.60 -0.11
C ARG A 134 -10.03 -5.03 -0.60
N PRO A 135 -9.94 -5.98 -1.53
CA PRO A 135 -8.65 -6.52 -2.00
C PRO A 135 -7.77 -5.48 -2.73
N ASN A 136 -8.33 -4.39 -3.23
CA ASN A 136 -7.59 -3.30 -3.87
C ASN A 136 -6.78 -2.43 -2.90
N VAL A 137 -7.17 -2.35 -1.63
CA VAL A 137 -6.53 -1.45 -0.64
C VAL A 137 -5.03 -1.70 -0.48
N GLY A 138 -4.56 -2.93 -0.72
CA GLY A 138 -3.13 -3.23 -0.68
C GLY A 138 -2.33 -2.61 -1.84
N ALA A 139 -3.00 -2.21 -2.92
CA ALA A 139 -2.39 -1.54 -4.08
C ALA A 139 -2.61 -0.02 -4.05
N ASP A 140 -3.77 0.43 -3.52
CA ASP A 140 -4.13 1.85 -3.36
C ASP A 140 -3.31 2.49 -2.23
#